data_8299452ee4a561a537316c9be1bad0c1
#
_entry.id   8299452ee4a561a537316c9be1bad0c1
#
_cell.length_a   1.000
_cell.length_b   1.000
_cell.length_c   1.000
_cell.angle_alpha   90.00
_cell.angle_beta   90.00
_cell.angle_gamma   90.00
#
_symmetry.space_group_name_H-M   'P 1'
#
loop_
_entity.id
_entity.type
_entity.pdbx_description
1 polymer ?
#
loop_
_entity_poly.entity_id
_entity_poly.type
_entity_poly.pdbx_seq_one_letter_code
_entity_poly.pdbx_strand_id
1 'polypeptide(L)' 'MLKDDEIRLRHMLDAALKAVSFVKGRSRSDLDSDEKLALAVTRLLEILGEAARGLSRDFKNSNPQIEWK' A
#
# COMPACT_ATOMS: atom_id res chain seq x y z
N MET A 1 -15.85 -5.86 -12.06
CA MET A 1 -14.67 -5.03 -11.72
C MET A 1 -13.94 -4.65 -13.01
N LEU A 2 -13.56 -3.40 -13.14
CA LEU A 2 -12.79 -2.94 -14.28
C LEU A 2 -11.38 -3.54 -14.23
N LYS A 3 -10.81 -3.80 -15.41
CA LYS A 3 -9.47 -4.39 -15.50
C LYS A 3 -8.41 -3.52 -14.83
N ASP A 4 -8.54 -2.19 -14.95
CA ASP A 4 -7.61 -1.26 -14.32
C ASP A 4 -7.69 -1.33 -12.79
N ASP A 5 -8.89 -1.52 -12.23
CA ASP A 5 -9.06 -1.70 -10.79
C ASP A 5 -8.36 -2.97 -10.32
N GLU A 6 -8.48 -4.05 -11.09
CA GLU A 6 -7.83 -5.31 -10.78
C GLU A 6 -6.30 -5.17 -10.75
N ILE A 7 -5.75 -4.47 -11.74
CA ILE A 7 -4.31 -4.21 -11.81
C ILE A 7 -3.86 -3.37 -10.61
N ARG A 8 -4.62 -2.33 -10.26
CA ARG A 8 -4.28 -1.47 -9.12
C ARG A 8 -4.33 -2.22 -7.80
N LEU A 9 -5.35 -3.08 -7.64
CA LEU A 9 -5.44 -3.92 -6.43
C LEU A 9 -4.26 -4.87 -6.33
N ARG A 10 -3.80 -5.41 -7.46
CA ARG A 10 -2.61 -6.27 -7.49
C ARG A 10 -1.36 -5.49 -7.06
N HIS A 11 -1.20 -4.27 -7.56
CA HIS A 11 -0.09 -3.42 -7.17
C HIS A 11 -0.13 -3.08 -5.67
N MET A 12 -1.33 -2.82 -5.15
CA MET A 12 -1.52 -2.57 -3.72
C MET A 12 -1.12 -3.78 -2.88
N LEU A 13 -1.55 -4.95 -3.30
CA LEU A 13 -1.21 -6.19 -2.60
C LEU A 13 0.29 -6.43 -2.62
N ASP A 14 0.92 -6.29 -3.78
CA ASP A 14 2.37 -6.48 -3.91
C ASP A 14 3.14 -5.51 -3.01
N ALA A 15 2.75 -4.24 -2.99
CA ALA A 15 3.39 -3.23 -2.15
C ALA A 15 3.19 -3.54 -0.66
N ALA A 16 1.98 -3.94 -0.27
CA ALA A 16 1.68 -4.28 1.11
C ALA A 16 2.49 -5.50 1.57
N LEU A 17 2.57 -6.54 0.75
CA LEU A 17 3.35 -7.73 1.08
C LEU A 17 4.84 -7.43 1.22
N LYS A 18 5.37 -6.57 0.36
CA LYS A 18 6.78 -6.14 0.46
C LYS A 18 7.01 -5.35 1.74
N ALA A 19 6.09 -4.43 2.07
CA ALA A 19 6.21 -3.64 3.29
C ALA A 19 6.21 -4.53 4.54
N VAL A 20 5.30 -5.50 4.60
CA VAL A 20 5.24 -6.47 5.70
C VAL A 20 6.54 -7.26 5.77
N SER A 21 7.04 -7.72 4.63
CA SER A 21 8.28 -8.49 4.55
C SER A 21 9.47 -7.69 5.08
N PHE A 22 9.54 -6.41 4.75
CA PHE A 22 10.66 -5.55 5.16
C PHE A 22 10.67 -5.28 6.67
N VAL A 23 9.48 -5.20 7.30
CA VAL A 23 9.39 -4.89 8.73
C VAL A 23 9.24 -6.12 9.60
N LYS A 24 9.10 -7.29 9.02
CA LYS A 24 8.94 -8.54 9.76
C LYS A 24 10.16 -8.76 10.67
N GLY A 25 9.88 -8.95 11.96
CA GLY A 25 10.93 -9.16 12.93
C GLY A 25 11.72 -7.90 13.31
N ARG A 26 11.32 -6.74 12.80
CA ARG A 26 11.96 -5.45 13.11
C ARG A 26 11.13 -4.69 14.13
N SER A 27 11.81 -4.00 15.03
CA SER A 27 11.14 -3.15 16.01
C SER A 27 11.00 -1.72 15.48
N ARG A 28 10.26 -0.89 16.19
CA ARG A 28 10.17 0.53 15.86
C ARG A 28 11.54 1.21 15.93
N SER A 29 12.35 0.84 16.92
CA SER A 29 13.71 1.40 17.03
C SER A 29 14.55 1.02 15.83
N ASP A 30 14.36 -0.17 15.26
CA ASP A 30 15.06 -0.56 14.03
C ASP A 30 14.71 0.35 12.87
N LEU A 31 13.43 0.72 12.74
CA LEU A 31 12.99 1.64 11.70
C LEU A 31 13.58 3.03 11.92
N ASP A 32 13.64 3.48 13.15
CA ASP A 32 14.20 4.80 13.49
C ASP A 32 15.70 4.87 13.20
N SER A 33 16.41 3.78 13.36
CA SER A 33 17.87 3.74 13.17
C SER A 33 18.31 3.30 11.79
N ASP A 34 17.44 2.67 11.00
CA ASP A 34 17.77 2.20 9.66
C ASP A 34 17.07 3.06 8.61
N GLU A 35 17.78 4.08 8.16
CA GLU A 35 17.25 5.04 7.20
C GLU A 35 16.84 4.38 5.88
N LYS A 36 17.63 3.41 5.39
CA LYS A 36 17.31 2.72 4.15
C LYS A 36 15.99 1.95 4.27
N LEU A 37 15.81 1.28 5.40
CA LEU A 37 14.57 0.54 5.67
C LEU A 37 13.38 1.49 5.74
N ALA A 38 13.52 2.60 6.47
CA ALA A 38 12.45 3.59 6.61
C ALA A 38 12.06 4.19 5.26
N LEU A 39 13.03 4.52 4.42
CA LEU A 39 12.78 5.06 3.08
C LEU A 39 12.09 4.04 2.18
N ALA A 40 12.53 2.77 2.24
CA ALA A 40 11.91 1.71 1.44
C ALA A 40 10.45 1.49 1.83
N VAL A 41 10.15 1.44 3.12
CA VAL A 41 8.78 1.27 3.61
C VAL A 41 7.92 2.48 3.23
N THR A 42 8.45 3.69 3.39
CA THR A 42 7.76 4.92 3.01
C THR A 42 7.39 4.90 1.53
N ARG A 43 8.32 4.49 0.67
CA ARG A 43 8.06 4.42 -0.76
C ARG A 43 6.96 3.41 -1.09
N LEU A 44 6.96 2.26 -0.42
CA LEU A 44 5.91 1.25 -0.61
C LEU A 44 4.54 1.77 -0.18
N LEU A 45 4.49 2.53 0.92
CA LEU A 45 3.24 3.15 1.39
C LEU A 45 2.75 4.21 0.40
N GLU A 46 3.66 4.98 -0.21
CA GLU A 46 3.30 5.95 -1.25
C GLU A 46 2.71 5.25 -2.48
N ILE A 47 3.33 4.16 -2.92
CA ILE A 47 2.84 3.36 -4.05
C ILE A 47 1.44 2.85 -3.76
N LEU A 48 1.23 2.34 -2.55
CA LEU A 48 -0.06 1.82 -2.13
C LEU A 48 -1.13 2.92 -2.15
N GLY A 49 -0.78 4.09 -1.62
CA GLY A 49 -1.70 5.25 -1.61
C GLY A 49 -2.03 5.74 -3.02
N GLU A 50 -1.05 5.81 -3.91
CA GLU A 50 -1.26 6.21 -5.30
C GLU A 50 -2.17 5.24 -6.03
N ALA A 51 -1.94 3.92 -5.84
CA ALA A 51 -2.79 2.90 -6.46
C ALA A 51 -4.23 2.99 -5.94
N ALA A 52 -4.40 3.18 -4.63
CA ALA A 52 -5.72 3.31 -4.03
C ALA A 52 -6.48 4.53 -4.58
N ARG A 53 -5.80 5.65 -4.73
CA ARG A 53 -6.42 6.87 -5.29
C ARG A 53 -6.87 6.67 -6.73
N GLY A 54 -6.20 5.81 -7.47
CA GLY A 54 -6.53 5.55 -8.86
C GLY A 54 -7.64 4.55 -9.08
N LEU A 55 -8.17 3.92 -8.02
CA LEU A 55 -9.31 3.02 -8.15
C LEU A 55 -10.54 3.77 -8.64
N SER A 56 -11.37 3.11 -9.44
CA SER A 56 -12.57 3.73 -10.01
C SER A 56 -13.57 4.13 -8.93
N ARG A 57 -14.40 5.12 -9.25
CA ARG A 57 -15.48 5.53 -8.37
C ARG A 57 -16.45 4.39 -8.11
N ASP A 58 -16.75 3.61 -9.16
CA ASP A 58 -17.66 2.47 -9.05
C ASP A 58 -17.12 1.44 -8.04
N PHE A 59 -15.81 1.15 -8.08
CA PHE A 59 -15.20 0.24 -7.13
C PHE A 59 -15.32 0.78 -5.71
N LYS A 60 -15.03 2.06 -5.51
CA LYS A 60 -15.09 2.69 -4.19
C LYS A 60 -16.51 2.69 -3.65
N ASN A 61 -17.48 2.96 -4.49
CA ASN A 61 -18.91 2.97 -4.12
C ASN A 61 -19.40 1.58 -3.74
N SER A 62 -18.86 0.53 -4.40
CA SER A 62 -19.19 -0.86 -4.08
C SER A 62 -18.59 -1.34 -2.77
N ASN A 63 -17.64 -0.59 -2.22
CA ASN A 63 -16.92 -0.95 -0.99
C ASN A 63 -16.94 0.21 0.01
N PRO A 64 -18.14 0.66 0.43
CA PRO A 64 -18.27 1.85 1.28
C PRO A 64 -17.75 1.65 2.70
N GLN A 65 -17.49 0.40 3.11
CA GLN A 65 -16.92 0.10 4.42
C GLN A 65 -15.47 0.56 4.56
N ILE A 66 -14.81 0.89 3.45
CA ILE A 66 -13.43 1.40 3.44
C ILE A 66 -13.48 2.92 3.36
N GLU A 67 -12.68 3.59 4.18
CA GLU A 67 -12.57 5.04 4.12
C GLU A 67 -11.68 5.46 2.95
N TRP A 68 -12.31 5.88 1.87
CA TRP A 68 -11.60 6.36 0.68
C TRP A 68 -11.34 7.86 0.81
N LYS A 69 -10.14 8.24 1.16
CA LYS A 69 -9.78 9.66 1.28
C LYS A 69 -8.63 10.02 0.38
#